data_7dfb995381850c1c0476db6a709a9426
#
_entry.id   7dfb995381850c1c0476db6a709a9426
#
_cell.length_a   1.000
_cell.length_b   1.000
_cell.length_c   1.000
_cell.angle_alpha   90.00
_cell.angle_beta   90.00
_cell.angle_gamma   90.00
#
_symmetry.space_group_name_H-M   'P 1'
#
loop_
_entity.id
_entity.type
_entity.pdbx_description
1 polymer ?
#
loop_
_entity_poly.entity_id
_entity_poly.type
_entity_poly.pdbx_seq_one_letter_code
_entity_poly.pdbx_strand_id
1 'polypeptide(L)'
;VAEVALWATAIHYQNKGRQGERDFVAFADGLAPNGQGFANDGRARWDAVRFAERLSEIYTTERFLNSGLVPNANQIRQMAAELGTPQRLNEIRNRDYRFLNAFERIAVSAANNATLSHTLPPYGDQQYYELIGKYSEYAIGWYDYDVSRMDNRFEVHSAVYLQYASMRGMANQNLKTASNFFSLVVLNHALSAFDALIAVNQYNDRIRTSLQFQQDAMTQTLYPSASVAISF
;
A
#
# COMPACT_ATOMS: atom_id res chain seq x y z
N VAL A 1 -25.61 -14.50 12.88
CA VAL A 1 -25.92 -13.05 12.70
C VAL A 1 -24.64 -12.21 12.79
N ALA A 2 -23.80 -12.44 13.82
CA ALA A 2 -22.55 -11.66 14.00
C ALA A 2 -21.58 -11.78 12.81
N GLU A 3 -21.40 -12.98 12.27
CA GLU A 3 -20.50 -13.25 11.16
C GLU A 3 -20.91 -12.51 9.88
N VAL A 4 -22.21 -12.50 9.55
CA VAL A 4 -22.72 -11.77 8.39
C VAL A 4 -22.42 -10.27 8.52
N ALA A 5 -22.54 -9.71 9.72
CA ALA A 5 -22.19 -8.31 9.97
C ALA A 5 -20.70 -8.05 9.81
N LEU A 6 -19.81 -8.96 10.26
CA LEU A 6 -18.37 -8.86 10.05
C LEU A 6 -18.01 -8.86 8.57
N TRP A 7 -18.58 -9.80 7.79
CA TRP A 7 -18.39 -9.88 6.34
C TRP A 7 -18.88 -8.63 5.63
N ALA A 8 -20.10 -8.18 5.93
CA ALA A 8 -20.67 -6.98 5.32
C ALA A 8 -19.80 -5.75 5.59
N THR A 9 -19.30 -5.60 6.82
CA THR A 9 -18.42 -4.50 7.20
C THR A 9 -17.07 -4.58 6.49
N ALA A 10 -16.46 -5.76 6.44
CA ALA A 10 -15.20 -5.99 5.73
C ALA A 10 -15.31 -5.61 4.25
N ILE A 11 -16.36 -6.10 3.57
CA ILE A 11 -16.61 -5.81 2.15
C ILE A 11 -16.88 -4.33 1.92
N HIS A 12 -17.66 -3.67 2.81
CA HIS A 12 -17.93 -2.24 2.72
C HIS A 12 -16.63 -1.42 2.75
N TYR A 13 -15.77 -1.64 3.75
CA TYR A 13 -14.52 -0.90 3.87
C TYR A 13 -13.53 -1.26 2.77
N GLN A 14 -13.51 -2.50 2.29
CA GLN A 14 -12.69 -2.88 1.14
C GLN A 14 -13.11 -2.15 -0.13
N ASN A 15 -14.39 -2.08 -0.41
CA ASN A 15 -14.91 -1.34 -1.57
C ASN A 15 -14.62 0.15 -1.46
N LYS A 16 -14.79 0.73 -0.27
CA LYS A 16 -14.48 2.14 0.01
C LYS A 16 -12.98 2.43 -0.15
N GLY A 17 -12.12 1.52 0.33
CA GLY A 17 -10.68 1.63 0.16
C GLY A 17 -10.26 1.57 -1.30
N ARG A 18 -10.74 0.57 -2.05
CA ARG A 18 -10.47 0.44 -3.49
C ARG A 18 -11.02 1.60 -4.32
N GLN A 19 -12.15 2.18 -3.92
CA GLN A 19 -12.63 3.40 -4.57
C GLN A 19 -11.69 4.56 -4.29
N GLY A 20 -11.24 4.73 -3.04
CA GLY A 20 -10.25 5.73 -2.68
C GLY A 20 -8.94 5.58 -3.46
N GLU A 21 -8.49 4.34 -3.73
CA GLU A 21 -7.31 4.09 -4.58
C GLU A 21 -7.52 4.62 -6.00
N ARG A 22 -8.64 4.31 -6.62
CA ARG A 22 -8.98 4.85 -7.95
C ARG A 22 -9.05 6.37 -7.94
N ASP A 23 -9.64 6.94 -6.90
CA ASP A 23 -9.83 8.39 -6.79
C ASP A 23 -8.49 9.14 -6.65
N PHE A 24 -7.57 8.66 -5.82
CA PHE A 24 -6.27 9.33 -5.69
C PHE A 24 -5.37 9.13 -6.91
N VAL A 25 -5.43 7.98 -7.60
CA VAL A 25 -4.74 7.75 -8.87
C VAL A 25 -5.26 8.72 -9.92
N ALA A 26 -6.58 8.78 -10.11
CA ALA A 26 -7.22 9.71 -11.05
C ALA A 26 -6.90 11.17 -10.71
N PHE A 27 -6.83 11.50 -9.41
CA PHE A 27 -6.46 12.83 -8.96
C PHE A 27 -5.02 13.19 -9.38
N ALA A 28 -4.05 12.29 -9.18
CA ALA A 28 -2.65 12.53 -9.57
C ALA A 28 -2.51 12.71 -11.09
N ASP A 29 -3.17 11.83 -11.86
CA ASP A 29 -3.14 11.83 -13.34
C ASP A 29 -3.96 12.99 -13.96
N GLY A 30 -4.61 13.78 -13.16
CA GLY A 30 -5.44 14.88 -13.65
C GLY A 30 -6.81 14.44 -14.18
N LEU A 31 -7.19 13.18 -13.96
CA LEU A 31 -8.48 12.61 -14.36
C LEU A 31 -9.49 12.76 -13.23
N ALA A 32 -9.90 13.98 -12.89
CA ALA A 32 -10.94 14.15 -11.87
C ALA A 32 -12.28 13.61 -12.37
N PRO A 33 -13.13 13.03 -11.49
CA PRO A 33 -14.45 12.52 -11.84
C PRO A 33 -15.39 13.56 -12.48
N ASN A 34 -15.11 14.85 -12.29
CA ASN A 34 -15.87 15.98 -12.79
C ASN A 34 -15.24 16.66 -14.03
N GLY A 35 -14.25 16.04 -14.66
CA GLY A 35 -13.61 16.58 -15.87
C GLY A 35 -12.72 17.82 -15.65
N GLN A 36 -12.59 18.32 -14.43
CA GLN A 36 -11.67 19.40 -14.09
C GLN A 36 -10.30 18.81 -13.74
N GLY A 37 -9.45 18.60 -14.73
CA GLY A 37 -8.42 17.64 -14.47
C GLY A 37 -7.00 18.08 -14.63
N PHE A 38 -6.69 18.93 -15.57
CA PHE A 38 -5.29 19.27 -15.84
C PHE A 38 -4.82 20.47 -15.00
N ALA A 39 -3.55 20.45 -14.63
CA ALA A 39 -2.87 21.65 -14.17
C ALA A 39 -2.93 22.75 -15.25
N ASN A 40 -2.67 24.00 -14.88
CA ASN A 40 -2.73 25.14 -15.80
C ASN A 40 -1.80 25.02 -17.03
N ASP A 41 -0.82 24.13 -16.97
CA ASP A 41 0.13 23.82 -18.06
C ASP A 41 -0.33 22.63 -18.95
N GLY A 42 -1.55 22.12 -18.77
CA GLY A 42 -2.10 21.00 -19.53
C GLY A 42 -1.55 19.63 -19.18
N ARG A 43 -0.69 19.53 -18.14
CA ARG A 43 -0.12 18.27 -17.66
C ARG A 43 -0.93 17.69 -16.50
N ALA A 44 -0.65 16.44 -16.12
CA ALA A 44 -1.17 15.83 -14.91
C ALA A 44 -0.87 16.68 -13.66
N ARG A 45 -1.65 16.53 -12.58
CA ARG A 45 -1.36 17.25 -11.32
C ARG A 45 0.01 16.91 -10.78
N TRP A 46 0.37 15.62 -10.77
CA TRP A 46 1.75 15.19 -10.61
C TRP A 46 2.29 14.73 -11.97
N ASP A 47 3.46 15.24 -12.37
CA ASP A 47 4.00 14.98 -13.70
C ASP A 47 5.51 14.70 -13.63
N ALA A 48 5.92 13.56 -14.20
CA ALA A 48 7.32 13.12 -14.18
C ALA A 48 8.25 14.04 -14.99
N VAL A 49 7.74 14.67 -16.06
CA VAL A 49 8.53 15.63 -16.86
C VAL A 49 8.77 16.89 -16.02
N ARG A 50 7.73 17.41 -15.36
CA ARG A 50 7.86 18.56 -14.45
C ARG A 50 8.81 18.25 -13.29
N PHE A 51 8.73 17.04 -12.74
CA PHE A 51 9.64 16.56 -11.71
C PHE A 51 11.10 16.62 -12.20
N ALA A 52 11.38 16.07 -13.38
CA ALA A 52 12.72 16.06 -13.99
C ALA A 52 13.22 17.47 -14.35
N GLU A 53 12.35 18.32 -14.91
CA GLU A 53 12.68 19.74 -15.19
C GLU A 53 13.15 20.44 -13.91
N ARG A 54 12.41 20.30 -12.83
CA ARG A 54 12.73 20.91 -11.54
C ARG A 54 13.98 20.31 -10.88
N LEU A 55 14.17 18.97 -10.97
CA LEU A 55 15.42 18.37 -10.53
C LEU A 55 16.61 18.93 -11.30
N SER A 56 16.51 19.05 -12.63
CA SER A 56 17.56 19.66 -13.45
C SER A 56 17.87 21.07 -12.99
N GLU A 57 16.86 21.91 -12.79
CA GLU A 57 17.03 23.29 -12.31
C GLU A 57 17.71 23.34 -10.94
N ILE A 58 17.24 22.52 -10.00
CA ILE A 58 17.74 22.48 -8.62
C ILE A 58 19.21 22.07 -8.58
N TYR A 59 19.58 21.00 -9.28
CA TYR A 59 20.93 20.44 -9.19
C TYR A 59 21.94 21.08 -10.14
N THR A 60 21.51 21.95 -11.06
CA THR A 60 22.42 22.82 -11.84
C THR A 60 22.72 24.13 -11.14
N THR A 61 21.88 24.57 -10.18
CA THR A 61 22.13 25.76 -9.40
C THR A 61 23.14 25.49 -8.28
N GLU A 62 23.96 26.50 -7.94
CA GLU A 62 24.98 26.39 -6.89
C GLU A 62 24.41 26.17 -5.49
N ARG A 63 23.12 26.41 -5.30
CA ARG A 63 22.44 26.37 -4.00
C ARG A 63 22.55 25.01 -3.30
N PHE A 64 22.53 23.91 -4.05
CA PHE A 64 22.53 22.53 -3.50
C PHE A 64 23.88 21.82 -3.57
N LEU A 65 24.77 22.25 -4.46
CA LEU A 65 26.05 21.60 -4.73
C LEU A 65 27.27 22.40 -4.21
N ASN A 66 27.01 23.51 -3.54
CA ASN A 66 28.07 24.44 -3.07
C ASN A 66 28.76 23.98 -1.77
N SER A 67 28.31 22.92 -1.15
CA SER A 67 29.10 22.34 -0.07
C SER A 67 30.18 21.47 -0.69
N GLY A 68 31.46 21.85 -0.60
CA GLY A 68 32.59 21.02 -1.00
C GLY A 68 32.65 19.64 -0.29
N LEU A 69 31.52 19.20 0.21
CA LEU A 69 31.20 17.98 0.92
C LEU A 69 30.43 16.95 0.08
N VAL A 70 29.99 17.29 -1.16
CA VAL A 70 29.26 16.34 -2.02
C VAL A 70 30.22 15.62 -2.94
N PRO A 71 30.51 14.33 -2.68
CA PRO A 71 31.27 13.50 -3.62
C PRO A 71 30.59 13.54 -4.99
N ASN A 72 31.34 13.67 -6.07
CA ASN A 72 30.83 13.70 -7.45
C ASN A 72 29.89 14.86 -7.83
N ALA A 73 29.97 16.02 -7.13
CA ALA A 73 29.14 17.19 -7.42
C ALA A 73 29.15 17.59 -8.92
N ASN A 74 30.31 17.51 -9.60
CA ASN A 74 30.41 17.79 -11.02
C ASN A 74 29.66 16.79 -11.88
N GLN A 75 29.69 15.50 -11.54
CA GLN A 75 28.95 14.46 -12.25
C GLN A 75 27.44 14.66 -12.08
N ILE A 76 26.99 14.96 -10.85
CA ILE A 76 25.59 15.25 -10.58
C ILE A 76 25.11 16.44 -11.38
N ARG A 77 25.91 17.53 -11.40
CA ARG A 77 25.58 18.74 -12.17
C ARG A 77 25.49 18.46 -13.67
N GLN A 78 26.43 17.68 -14.23
CA GLN A 78 26.41 17.28 -15.64
C GLN A 78 25.16 16.44 -15.96
N MET A 79 24.85 15.44 -15.13
CA MET A 79 23.67 14.61 -15.33
C MET A 79 22.38 15.41 -15.12
N ALA A 80 22.33 16.35 -14.18
CA ALA A 80 21.18 17.24 -13.99
C ALA A 80 20.96 18.13 -15.23
N ALA A 81 22.03 18.69 -15.80
CA ALA A 81 21.95 19.48 -17.04
C ALA A 81 21.47 18.61 -18.22
N GLU A 82 21.97 17.37 -18.34
CA GLU A 82 21.51 16.44 -19.35
C GLU A 82 20.04 16.05 -19.14
N LEU A 83 19.59 15.80 -17.90
CA LEU A 83 18.22 15.49 -17.55
C LEU A 83 17.22 16.54 -18.06
N GLY A 84 17.59 17.84 -18.01
CA GLY A 84 16.78 18.93 -18.51
C GLY A 84 16.75 19.09 -20.02
N THR A 85 17.47 18.27 -20.80
CA THR A 85 17.47 18.37 -22.26
C THR A 85 16.13 17.93 -22.85
N PRO A 86 15.73 18.51 -24.02
CA PRO A 86 14.50 18.12 -24.70
C PRO A 86 14.43 16.62 -25.00
N GLN A 87 15.58 15.99 -25.29
CA GLN A 87 15.67 14.55 -25.55
C GLN A 87 15.27 13.75 -24.31
N ARG A 88 15.88 14.03 -23.15
CA ARG A 88 15.61 13.30 -21.89
C ARG A 88 14.19 13.55 -21.39
N LEU A 89 13.69 14.76 -21.48
CA LEU A 89 12.31 15.09 -21.13
C LEU A 89 11.31 14.36 -22.05
N ASN A 90 11.64 14.15 -23.33
CA ASN A 90 10.80 13.37 -24.23
C ASN A 90 10.84 11.87 -23.92
N GLU A 91 11.99 11.31 -23.52
CA GLU A 91 12.09 9.93 -23.01
C GLU A 91 11.16 9.75 -21.81
N ILE A 92 11.22 10.66 -20.84
CA ILE A 92 10.35 10.64 -19.64
C ILE A 92 8.87 10.77 -19.99
N ARG A 93 8.51 11.63 -20.96
CA ARG A 93 7.14 11.76 -21.47
C ARG A 93 6.65 10.45 -22.06
N ASN A 94 7.53 9.68 -22.68
CA ASN A 94 7.25 8.36 -23.23
C ASN A 94 7.39 7.23 -22.17
N ARG A 95 7.42 7.56 -20.88
CA ARG A 95 7.52 6.63 -19.76
C ARG A 95 8.84 5.87 -19.66
N ASP A 96 9.88 6.34 -20.33
CA ASP A 96 11.25 5.83 -20.19
C ASP A 96 11.97 6.59 -19.07
N TYR A 97 12.02 5.99 -17.89
CA TYR A 97 12.62 6.60 -16.70
C TYR A 97 14.07 6.15 -16.45
N ARG A 98 14.68 5.41 -17.38
CA ARG A 98 16.03 4.84 -17.17
C ARG A 98 17.08 5.90 -16.83
N PHE A 99 17.09 7.02 -17.54
CA PHE A 99 18.03 8.09 -17.27
C PHE A 99 17.68 8.84 -15.98
N LEU A 100 16.40 9.15 -15.75
CA LEU A 100 15.92 9.74 -14.50
C LEU A 100 16.34 8.89 -13.31
N ASN A 101 16.08 7.59 -13.33
CA ASN A 101 16.44 6.68 -12.26
C ASN A 101 17.96 6.55 -12.06
N ALA A 102 18.75 6.67 -13.14
CA ALA A 102 20.20 6.72 -13.03
C ALA A 102 20.67 8.00 -12.31
N PHE A 103 20.06 9.13 -12.63
CA PHE A 103 20.30 10.41 -11.95
C PHE A 103 19.90 10.31 -10.47
N GLU A 104 18.70 9.83 -10.15
CA GLU A 104 18.21 9.69 -8.77
C GLU A 104 19.18 8.84 -7.93
N ARG A 105 19.65 7.70 -8.44
CA ARG A 105 20.61 6.83 -7.74
C ARG A 105 21.94 7.53 -7.42
N ILE A 106 22.46 8.33 -8.34
CA ILE A 106 23.72 9.07 -8.11
C ILE A 106 23.48 10.21 -7.13
N ALA A 107 22.38 10.92 -7.23
CA ALA A 107 21.99 11.98 -6.32
C ALA A 107 21.78 11.46 -4.89
N VAL A 108 21.17 10.27 -4.73
CA VAL A 108 21.06 9.58 -3.41
C VAL A 108 22.43 9.22 -2.85
N SER A 109 23.31 8.62 -3.67
CA SER A 109 24.61 8.14 -3.20
C SER A 109 25.59 9.27 -2.85
N ALA A 110 25.40 10.46 -3.41
CA ALA A 110 26.31 11.59 -3.28
C ALA A 110 26.07 12.44 -2.03
N ALA A 111 24.95 12.32 -1.39
CA ALA A 111 24.52 13.24 -0.38
C ALA A 111 24.42 12.60 1.00
N ASN A 112 25.40 12.82 1.85
CA ASN A 112 25.28 12.60 3.30
C ASN A 112 24.21 13.51 3.97
N ASN A 113 23.57 14.42 3.20
CA ASN A 113 22.41 15.22 3.55
C ASN A 113 21.35 15.11 2.44
N ALA A 114 21.11 13.87 1.99
CA ALA A 114 20.39 13.57 0.79
C ALA A 114 18.95 14.03 0.79
N THR A 115 18.65 14.71 -0.24
CA THR A 115 17.33 15.14 -0.63
C THR A 115 16.56 14.03 -1.37
N LEU A 116 17.24 13.12 -2.08
CA LEU A 116 16.60 11.97 -2.73
C LEU A 116 16.89 10.69 -1.95
N SER A 117 15.88 9.87 -1.73
CA SER A 117 15.99 8.62 -1.00
C SER A 117 15.50 7.40 -1.82
N HIS A 118 14.82 7.65 -2.91
CA HIS A 118 14.19 6.63 -3.75
C HIS A 118 14.41 6.91 -5.23
N THR A 119 14.06 5.92 -6.05
CA THR A 119 13.96 6.06 -7.51
C THR A 119 12.50 5.92 -7.93
N LEU A 120 12.08 6.71 -8.92
CA LEU A 120 10.72 6.71 -9.41
C LEU A 120 10.39 5.36 -10.09
N PRO A 121 9.38 4.62 -9.60
CA PRO A 121 8.93 3.38 -10.24
C PRO A 121 8.29 3.63 -11.62
N PRO A 122 8.07 2.58 -12.41
CA PRO A 122 7.33 2.69 -13.65
C PRO A 122 5.94 3.31 -13.44
N TYR A 123 5.52 4.14 -14.42
CA TYR A 123 4.19 4.73 -14.39
C TYR A 123 3.10 3.64 -14.38
N GLY A 124 2.09 3.83 -13.57
CA GLY A 124 0.99 2.89 -13.42
C GLY A 124 1.18 1.88 -12.29
N ASP A 125 2.40 1.69 -11.81
CA ASP A 125 2.66 0.82 -10.67
C ASP A 125 2.07 1.40 -9.38
N GLN A 126 1.61 0.54 -8.48
CA GLN A 126 1.14 0.96 -7.16
C GLN A 126 2.20 1.77 -6.42
N GLN A 127 3.46 1.36 -6.51
CA GLN A 127 4.58 2.05 -5.87
C GLN A 127 4.80 3.46 -6.44
N TYR A 128 4.56 3.69 -7.74
CA TYR A 128 4.63 5.02 -8.34
C TYR A 128 3.69 5.99 -7.62
N TYR A 129 2.42 5.62 -7.47
CA TYR A 129 1.42 6.43 -6.78
C TYR A 129 1.64 6.50 -5.26
N GLU A 130 2.31 5.52 -4.70
CA GLU A 130 2.71 5.59 -3.30
C GLU A 130 3.82 6.62 -3.08
N LEU A 131 4.89 6.60 -3.88
CA LEU A 131 6.04 7.47 -3.71
C LEU A 131 5.69 8.94 -3.87
N ILE A 132 4.92 9.32 -4.89
CA ILE A 132 4.61 10.72 -5.21
C ILE A 132 3.78 11.45 -4.12
N GLY A 133 3.22 10.72 -3.17
CA GLY A 133 2.47 11.28 -2.04
C GLY A 133 2.98 10.87 -0.66
N LYS A 134 4.13 10.21 -0.60
CA LYS A 134 4.71 9.75 0.67
C LYS A 134 6.06 10.42 0.95
N TYR A 135 6.87 10.60 -0.07
CA TYR A 135 8.22 11.12 0.08
C TYR A 135 8.31 12.55 -0.42
N SER A 136 8.89 13.39 0.42
CA SER A 136 8.95 14.84 0.22
C SER A 136 9.71 15.24 -1.05
N GLU A 137 10.69 14.45 -1.49
CA GLU A 137 11.44 14.70 -2.71
C GLU A 137 10.57 14.69 -3.97
N TYR A 138 9.47 13.94 -3.96
CA TYR A 138 8.52 13.93 -5.07
C TYR A 138 7.50 15.08 -5.03
N ALA A 139 7.51 15.89 -3.96
CA ALA A 139 6.63 17.07 -3.87
C ALA A 139 6.85 18.05 -5.01
N ILE A 140 8.07 18.17 -5.53
CA ILE A 140 8.40 19.06 -6.66
C ILE A 140 7.73 18.68 -7.98
N GLY A 141 7.21 17.46 -8.13
CA GLY A 141 6.45 17.04 -9.32
C GLY A 141 5.02 17.58 -9.35
N TRP A 142 4.47 18.05 -8.23
CA TRP A 142 3.12 18.62 -8.16
C TRP A 142 3.08 20.02 -8.78
N TYR A 143 2.01 20.35 -9.50
CA TYR A 143 1.93 21.57 -10.29
C TYR A 143 2.00 22.85 -9.46
N ASP A 144 1.49 22.82 -8.25
CA ASP A 144 1.40 23.96 -7.34
C ASP A 144 2.60 24.10 -6.40
N TYR A 145 3.66 23.27 -6.61
CA TYR A 145 4.87 23.36 -5.80
C TYR A 145 5.68 24.63 -6.15
N ASP A 146 6.02 25.39 -5.13
CA ASP A 146 6.84 26.62 -5.26
C ASP A 146 8.32 26.31 -4.98
N VAL A 147 9.10 26.19 -6.04
CA VAL A 147 10.55 25.91 -5.97
C VAL A 147 11.32 27.00 -5.21
N SER A 148 10.83 28.26 -5.21
CA SER A 148 11.50 29.35 -4.51
C SER A 148 11.52 29.18 -3.00
N ARG A 149 10.54 28.46 -2.46
CA ARG A 149 10.38 28.14 -1.04
C ARG A 149 11.03 26.85 -0.60
N MET A 150 11.65 26.13 -1.54
CA MET A 150 12.25 24.83 -1.28
C MET A 150 13.40 24.96 -0.28
N ASP A 151 13.44 24.07 0.69
CA ASP A 151 14.57 23.84 1.59
C ASP A 151 15.43 22.64 1.11
N ASN A 152 16.55 22.39 1.80
CA ASN A 152 17.47 21.31 1.46
C ASN A 152 16.91 19.89 1.68
N ARG A 153 15.72 19.78 2.27
CA ARG A 153 15.08 18.50 2.63
C ARG A 153 13.75 18.27 1.92
N PHE A 154 13.34 19.18 1.03
CA PHE A 154 12.01 19.17 0.39
C PHE A 154 10.84 19.14 1.41
N GLU A 155 11.05 19.69 2.63
CA GLU A 155 10.02 19.66 3.68
C GLU A 155 8.85 20.62 3.41
N VAL A 156 9.00 21.51 2.45
CA VAL A 156 7.90 22.40 2.03
C VAL A 156 6.96 21.64 1.12
N HIS A 157 5.74 21.42 1.58
CA HIS A 157 4.72 20.71 0.83
C HIS A 157 3.68 21.69 0.25
N SER A 158 3.23 21.42 -0.97
CA SER A 158 2.15 22.15 -1.61
C SER A 158 0.77 21.70 -1.11
N ALA A 159 -0.25 22.54 -1.31
CA ALA A 159 -1.62 22.20 -0.90
C ALA A 159 -2.13 20.93 -1.63
N VAL A 160 -1.82 20.78 -2.90
CA VAL A 160 -2.23 19.64 -3.72
C VAL A 160 -1.51 18.35 -3.30
N TYR A 161 -0.21 18.44 -2.96
CA TYR A 161 0.51 17.31 -2.37
C TYR A 161 -0.17 16.84 -1.08
N LEU A 162 -0.49 17.75 -0.17
CA LEU A 162 -1.12 17.42 1.11
C LEU A 162 -2.53 16.83 0.91
N GLN A 163 -3.29 17.34 -0.04
CA GLN A 163 -4.59 16.79 -0.41
C GLN A 163 -4.45 15.36 -0.91
N TYR A 164 -3.53 15.11 -1.83
CA TYR A 164 -3.26 13.76 -2.35
C TYR A 164 -2.81 12.80 -1.25
N ALA A 165 -1.88 13.21 -0.39
CA ALA A 165 -1.41 12.42 0.75
C ALA A 165 -2.56 12.05 1.70
N SER A 166 -3.49 12.97 1.93
CA SER A 166 -4.70 12.73 2.73
C SER A 166 -5.63 11.72 2.07
N MET A 167 -5.91 11.85 0.76
CA MET A 167 -6.75 10.90 0.00
C MET A 167 -6.16 9.48 0.08
N ARG A 168 -4.86 9.35 -0.14
CA ARG A 168 -4.13 8.08 -0.03
C ARG A 168 -4.20 7.52 1.39
N GLY A 169 -4.00 8.36 2.40
CA GLY A 169 -4.12 7.99 3.81
C GLY A 169 -5.50 7.41 4.15
N MET A 170 -6.58 8.05 3.69
CA MET A 170 -7.95 7.58 3.90
C MET A 170 -8.24 6.25 3.18
N ALA A 171 -7.76 6.07 1.96
CA ALA A 171 -7.89 4.81 1.22
C ALA A 171 -7.20 3.67 1.98
N ASN A 172 -5.95 3.86 2.39
CA ASN A 172 -5.17 2.88 3.15
C ASN A 172 -5.82 2.55 4.51
N GLN A 173 -6.38 3.54 5.21
CA GLN A 173 -7.10 3.32 6.46
C GLN A 173 -8.35 2.47 6.26
N ASN A 174 -9.11 2.69 5.19
CA ASN A 174 -10.27 1.87 4.87
C ASN A 174 -9.84 0.42 4.56
N LEU A 175 -8.79 0.20 3.76
CA LEU A 175 -8.26 -1.13 3.47
C LEU A 175 -7.74 -1.84 4.72
N LYS A 176 -7.05 -1.12 5.60
CA LYS A 176 -6.61 -1.66 6.89
C LYS A 176 -7.80 -2.05 7.78
N THR A 177 -8.84 -1.22 7.81
CA THR A 177 -10.08 -1.54 8.53
C THR A 177 -10.73 -2.80 7.97
N ALA A 178 -10.83 -2.94 6.64
CA ALA A 178 -11.32 -4.15 6.00
C ALA A 178 -10.50 -5.39 6.40
N SER A 179 -9.18 -5.31 6.35
CA SER A 179 -8.28 -6.39 6.78
C SER A 179 -8.50 -6.80 8.23
N ASN A 180 -8.71 -5.84 9.15
CA ASN A 180 -9.01 -6.14 10.54
C ASN A 180 -10.33 -6.92 10.68
N PHE A 181 -11.38 -6.54 9.94
CA PHE A 181 -12.64 -7.27 9.95
C PHE A 181 -12.52 -8.68 9.34
N PHE A 182 -11.74 -8.85 8.27
CA PHE A 182 -11.43 -10.19 7.75
C PHE A 182 -10.69 -11.05 8.79
N SER A 183 -9.76 -10.48 9.54
CA SER A 183 -9.07 -11.19 10.62
C SER A 183 -10.03 -11.61 11.74
N LEU A 184 -11.03 -10.78 12.07
CA LEU A 184 -12.07 -11.15 13.03
C LEU A 184 -12.97 -12.28 12.53
N VAL A 185 -13.26 -12.36 11.23
CA VAL A 185 -13.98 -13.50 10.63
C VAL A 185 -13.18 -14.78 10.82
N VAL A 186 -11.88 -14.76 10.50
CA VAL A 186 -11.01 -15.94 10.68
C VAL A 186 -10.96 -16.37 12.15
N LEU A 187 -10.84 -15.43 13.07
CA LEU A 187 -10.87 -15.70 14.50
C LEU A 187 -12.21 -16.33 14.94
N ASN A 188 -13.33 -15.81 14.44
CA ASN A 188 -14.67 -16.37 14.74
C ASN A 188 -14.80 -17.81 14.26
N HIS A 189 -14.27 -18.14 13.08
CA HIS A 189 -14.25 -19.53 12.59
C HIS A 189 -13.39 -20.45 13.47
N ALA A 190 -12.22 -19.99 13.90
CA ALA A 190 -11.36 -20.76 14.78
C ALA A 190 -12.06 -21.05 16.13
N LEU A 191 -12.67 -20.03 16.74
CA LEU A 191 -13.41 -20.19 17.98
C LEU A 191 -14.60 -21.13 17.82
N SER A 192 -15.35 -21.02 16.71
CA SER A 192 -16.47 -21.92 16.42
C SER A 192 -16.03 -23.37 16.24
N ALA A 193 -14.86 -23.61 15.65
CA ALA A 193 -14.29 -24.96 15.52
C ALA A 193 -13.92 -25.56 16.91
N PHE A 194 -13.34 -24.76 17.79
CA PHE A 194 -13.06 -25.18 19.16
C PHE A 194 -14.34 -25.47 19.96
N ASP A 195 -15.36 -24.61 19.84
CA ASP A 195 -16.65 -24.84 20.49
C ASP A 195 -17.31 -26.13 20.00
N ALA A 196 -17.29 -26.36 18.67
CA ALA A 196 -17.79 -27.60 18.10
C ALA A 196 -17.04 -28.86 18.61
N LEU A 197 -15.71 -28.77 18.74
CA LEU A 197 -14.90 -29.86 19.28
C LEU A 197 -15.28 -30.18 20.74
N ILE A 198 -15.43 -29.14 21.56
CA ILE A 198 -15.87 -29.30 22.98
C ILE A 198 -17.25 -29.91 23.02
N ALA A 199 -18.20 -29.43 22.22
CA ALA A 199 -19.56 -29.93 22.17
C ALA A 199 -19.61 -31.42 21.75
N VAL A 200 -18.83 -31.80 20.76
CA VAL A 200 -18.74 -33.21 20.31
C VAL A 200 -18.16 -34.09 21.40
N ASN A 201 -17.09 -33.66 22.08
CA ASN A 201 -16.52 -34.44 23.18
C ASN A 201 -17.53 -34.61 24.33
N GLN A 202 -18.23 -33.56 24.74
CA GLN A 202 -19.25 -33.62 25.77
C GLN A 202 -20.42 -34.51 25.38
N TYR A 203 -20.83 -34.52 24.10
CA TYR A 203 -21.87 -35.41 23.58
C TYR A 203 -21.41 -36.86 23.59
N ASN A 204 -20.18 -37.15 23.16
CA ASN A 204 -19.63 -38.51 23.15
C ASN A 204 -19.46 -39.07 24.56
N ASP A 205 -19.12 -38.24 25.55
CA ASP A 205 -19.00 -38.63 26.96
C ASP A 205 -20.36 -39.08 27.55
N ARG A 206 -21.47 -38.57 27.01
CA ARG A 206 -22.84 -38.94 27.43
C ARG A 206 -23.32 -40.26 26.82
N ILE A 207 -22.67 -40.74 25.73
CA ILE A 207 -23.02 -41.96 25.05
C ILE A 207 -21.95 -43.01 25.35
N ARG A 208 -22.29 -44.00 26.13
CA ARG A 208 -21.42 -45.13 26.40
C ARG A 208 -21.95 -46.38 25.69
N THR A 209 -21.14 -46.93 24.81
CA THR A 209 -21.42 -48.21 24.17
C THR A 209 -20.55 -49.29 24.79
N SER A 210 -21.15 -50.43 25.15
CA SER A 210 -20.39 -51.57 25.60
C SER A 210 -20.87 -52.84 24.89
N LEU A 211 -19.91 -53.70 24.54
CA LEU A 211 -20.14 -55.02 24.00
C LEU A 211 -19.66 -56.01 25.06
N GLN A 212 -20.56 -56.87 25.52
CA GLN A 212 -20.27 -57.86 26.56
C GLN A 212 -20.83 -59.20 26.12
N PHE A 213 -20.16 -60.30 26.53
CA PHE A 213 -20.73 -61.62 26.43
C PHE A 213 -21.45 -61.93 27.76
N GLN A 214 -22.72 -62.17 27.65
CA GLN A 214 -23.55 -62.59 28.81
C GLN A 214 -23.83 -64.06 28.76
N GLN A 215 -23.83 -64.72 29.91
CA GLN A 215 -24.15 -66.14 30.02
C GLN A 215 -25.62 -66.27 30.45
N ASP A 216 -26.40 -67.00 29.65
CA ASP A 216 -27.73 -67.30 30.02
C ASP A 216 -27.73 -68.25 31.25
N ALA A 217 -28.47 -67.89 32.30
CA ALA A 217 -28.46 -68.63 33.56
C ALA A 217 -29.09 -70.00 33.47
N MET A 218 -29.98 -70.23 32.49
CA MET A 218 -30.68 -71.56 32.34
C MET A 218 -29.95 -72.47 31.37
N THR A 219 -29.47 -71.95 30.24
CA THR A 219 -28.86 -72.72 29.15
C THR A 219 -27.34 -72.75 29.21
N GLN A 220 -26.72 -71.99 30.08
CA GLN A 220 -25.25 -71.86 30.18
C GLN A 220 -24.57 -71.40 28.87
N THR A 221 -25.32 -70.94 27.90
CA THR A 221 -24.80 -70.49 26.59
C THR A 221 -24.37 -69.04 26.67
N LEU A 222 -23.24 -68.72 26.01
CA LEU A 222 -22.73 -67.34 25.89
C LEU A 222 -23.37 -66.67 24.67
N TYR A 223 -23.96 -65.50 24.86
CA TYR A 223 -24.47 -64.67 23.77
C TYR A 223 -23.89 -63.25 23.82
N PRO A 224 -23.62 -62.63 22.67
CA PRO A 224 -23.18 -61.25 22.66
C PRO A 224 -24.34 -60.30 23.01
N SER A 225 -24.08 -59.38 23.91
CA SER A 225 -25.01 -58.29 24.22
C SER A 225 -24.35 -56.95 23.96
N ALA A 226 -25.05 -56.07 23.28
CA ALA A 226 -24.64 -54.71 23.07
C ALA A 226 -25.54 -53.76 23.88
N SER A 227 -24.95 -52.86 24.64
CA SER A 227 -25.71 -51.84 25.36
C SER A 227 -25.26 -50.46 24.99
N VAL A 228 -26.21 -49.53 24.93
CA VAL A 228 -25.99 -48.10 24.75
C VAL A 228 -26.59 -47.41 25.99
N ALA A 229 -25.73 -46.73 26.76
CA ALA A 229 -26.17 -45.93 27.88
C ALA A 229 -26.06 -44.45 27.50
N ILE A 230 -27.15 -43.71 27.67
CA ILE A 230 -27.22 -42.27 27.42
C ILE A 230 -27.45 -41.60 28.79
N SER A 231 -26.51 -40.71 29.16
CA SER A 231 -26.66 -39.87 30.37
C SER A 231 -27.30 -38.52 29.97
N PHE A 232 -28.39 -38.16 30.60
CA PHE A 232 -29.08 -36.87 30.39
C PHE A 232 -28.63 -35.81 31.37
#